data_4744ec4757a49d10af97036c1091098f
#
_entry.id   4744ec4757a49d10af97036c1091098f
#
_cell.length_a   1.000
_cell.length_b   1.000
_cell.length_c   1.000
_cell.angle_alpha   90.00
_cell.angle_beta   90.00
_cell.angle_gamma   90.00
#
_symmetry.space_group_name_H-M   'P 1'
#
loop_
_entity.id
_entity.type
_entity.pdbx_description
1 polymer ?
#
loop_
_entity_poly.entity_id
_entity_poly.type
_entity_poly.pdbx_seq_one_letter_code
_entity_poly.pdbx_strand_id
1 'polypeptide(L)'
;ETTTALLANKVRTGLTVLGIVIGIGSVIAMVAIGTGAQQSVQESIQSIGSNLLMVRPGSQRGPGQPVSQGQGSAVTLTLEDSNAIKDTVSSIEAIAPVVSSNSQVIANGQNTRTSISGTTPDYVSVRNLGIDAGQFFTAEQDARLAKVAVLGPDVVDTLFGDGSSSGTSSVDPADVVGRKIRIGGIDFTVIGTTASKGGSGFGSEDDVIYVPLSTAMQYLSGSDALSLINITIANESE
;
A
#
# COMPACT_ATOMS: atom_id res chain seq x y z
N GLU A 1 63.92 -10.00 -8.93
CA GLU A 1 63.95 -10.04 -10.43
C GLU A 1 62.59 -9.79 -11.04
N THR A 2 61.46 -10.19 -10.43
CA THR A 2 60.14 -9.97 -11.00
C THR A 2 59.68 -8.50 -10.97
N THR A 3 60.10 -7.72 -9.97
CA THR A 3 59.72 -6.27 -9.88
C THR A 3 60.43 -5.41 -10.91
N THR A 4 61.68 -5.76 -11.30
CA THR A 4 62.46 -5.04 -12.32
C THR A 4 61.90 -5.26 -13.74
N ALA A 5 61.38 -6.46 -14.03
CA ALA A 5 60.72 -6.76 -15.31
C ALA A 5 59.38 -6.03 -15.51
N LEU A 6 58.64 -5.80 -14.43
CA LEU A 6 57.38 -5.04 -14.44
C LEU A 6 57.60 -3.53 -14.67
N LEU A 7 58.72 -2.99 -14.20
CA LEU A 7 59.08 -1.58 -14.37
C LEU A 7 59.68 -1.26 -15.75
N ALA A 8 60.19 -2.26 -16.48
CA ALA A 8 60.77 -2.09 -17.80
C ALA A 8 59.73 -1.81 -18.91
N ASN A 9 58.46 -2.23 -18.73
CA ASN A 9 57.39 -2.03 -19.71
C ASN A 9 56.12 -1.51 -19.04
N LYS A 10 56.18 -0.31 -18.46
CA LYS A 10 55.09 0.33 -17.66
C LYS A 10 53.73 0.38 -18.38
N VAL A 11 53.73 0.63 -19.69
CA VAL A 11 52.49 0.71 -20.49
C VAL A 11 51.80 -0.66 -20.61
N ARG A 12 52.58 -1.73 -20.84
CA ARG A 12 52.06 -3.10 -20.98
C ARG A 12 51.48 -3.57 -19.62
N THR A 13 52.22 -3.35 -18.55
CA THR A 13 51.78 -3.70 -17.18
C THR A 13 50.55 -2.92 -16.80
N GLY A 14 50.50 -1.61 -17.11
CA GLY A 14 49.32 -0.79 -16.85
C GLY A 14 48.07 -1.28 -17.61
N LEU A 15 48.22 -1.63 -18.89
CA LEU A 15 47.10 -2.16 -19.70
C LEU A 15 46.61 -3.54 -19.21
N THR A 16 47.50 -4.43 -18.77
CA THR A 16 47.10 -5.74 -18.26
C THR A 16 46.40 -5.61 -16.90
N VAL A 17 46.91 -4.75 -16.00
CA VAL A 17 46.26 -4.49 -14.71
C VAL A 17 44.92 -3.84 -14.92
N LEU A 18 44.80 -2.86 -15.83
CA LEU A 18 43.56 -2.23 -16.18
C LEU A 18 42.51 -3.22 -16.68
N GLY A 19 42.93 -4.15 -17.57
CA GLY A 19 42.05 -5.21 -18.08
C GLY A 19 41.52 -6.13 -16.98
N ILE A 20 42.37 -6.49 -16.03
CA ILE A 20 42.00 -7.35 -14.89
C ILE A 20 41.02 -6.58 -13.95
N VAL A 21 41.32 -5.33 -13.66
CA VAL A 21 40.46 -4.49 -12.79
C VAL A 21 39.07 -4.30 -13.41
N ILE A 22 39.02 -4.00 -14.71
CA ILE A 22 37.74 -3.87 -15.41
C ILE A 22 37.00 -5.22 -15.44
N GLY A 23 37.70 -6.31 -15.71
CA GLY A 23 37.11 -7.65 -15.74
C GLY A 23 36.49 -8.06 -14.38
N ILE A 24 37.26 -7.92 -13.31
CA ILE A 24 36.79 -8.25 -11.96
C ILE A 24 35.71 -7.25 -11.51
N GLY A 25 35.92 -5.95 -11.77
CA GLY A 25 34.96 -4.92 -11.42
C GLY A 25 33.59 -5.11 -12.09
N SER A 26 33.58 -5.53 -13.37
CA SER A 26 32.31 -5.80 -14.07
C SER A 26 31.55 -7.00 -13.50
N VAL A 27 32.26 -8.05 -13.09
CA VAL A 27 31.63 -9.22 -12.44
C VAL A 27 31.06 -8.87 -11.08
N ILE A 28 31.84 -8.12 -10.27
CA ILE A 28 31.35 -7.66 -8.95
C ILE A 28 30.10 -6.77 -9.12
N ALA A 29 30.12 -5.83 -10.07
CA ALA A 29 28.98 -4.96 -10.35
C ALA A 29 27.74 -5.77 -10.78
N MET A 30 27.91 -6.77 -11.64
CA MET A 30 26.80 -7.62 -12.09
C MET A 30 26.21 -8.44 -10.94
N VAL A 31 27.05 -9.02 -10.09
CA VAL A 31 26.60 -9.77 -8.91
C VAL A 31 25.90 -8.84 -7.91
N ALA A 32 26.44 -7.63 -7.67
CA ALA A 32 25.83 -6.67 -6.75
C ALA A 32 24.45 -6.21 -7.24
N ILE A 33 24.28 -5.95 -8.54
CA ILE A 33 22.98 -5.60 -9.14
C ILE A 33 22.00 -6.79 -9.02
N GLY A 34 22.48 -8.01 -9.30
CA GLY A 34 21.67 -9.22 -9.21
C GLY A 34 21.17 -9.49 -7.79
N THR A 35 22.05 -9.40 -6.80
CA THR A 35 21.68 -9.59 -5.38
C THR A 35 20.79 -8.47 -4.88
N GLY A 36 21.04 -7.21 -5.27
CA GLY A 36 20.19 -6.07 -4.92
C GLY A 36 18.76 -6.20 -5.49
N ALA A 37 18.64 -6.61 -6.76
CA ALA A 37 17.35 -6.85 -7.38
C ALA A 37 16.59 -8.01 -6.69
N GLN A 38 17.28 -9.11 -6.37
CA GLN A 38 16.67 -10.22 -5.65
C GLN A 38 16.17 -9.81 -4.27
N GLN A 39 16.96 -9.04 -3.53
CA GLN A 39 16.57 -8.54 -2.22
C GLN A 39 15.35 -7.60 -2.30
N SER A 40 15.32 -6.68 -3.26
CA SER A 40 14.19 -5.78 -3.49
C SER A 40 12.89 -6.55 -3.81
N VAL A 41 12.96 -7.60 -4.63
CA VAL A 41 11.80 -8.47 -4.91
C VAL A 41 11.37 -9.21 -3.64
N GLN A 42 12.30 -9.71 -2.85
CA GLN A 42 11.99 -10.44 -1.61
C GLN A 42 11.35 -9.52 -0.57
N GLU A 43 11.85 -8.30 -0.41
CA GLU A 43 11.24 -7.27 0.44
C GLU A 43 9.82 -6.91 -0.03
N SER A 44 9.62 -6.77 -1.35
CA SER A 44 8.30 -6.51 -1.93
C SER A 44 7.30 -7.65 -1.67
N ILE A 45 7.74 -8.92 -1.74
CA ILE A 45 6.89 -10.07 -1.41
C ILE A 45 6.57 -10.10 0.10
N GLN A 46 7.56 -9.83 0.95
CA GLN A 46 7.35 -9.80 2.40
C GLN A 46 6.45 -8.64 2.84
N SER A 47 6.50 -7.49 2.15
CA SER A 47 5.64 -6.35 2.46
C SER A 47 4.17 -6.61 2.15
N ILE A 48 3.87 -7.50 1.20
CA ILE A 48 2.48 -7.90 0.87
C ILE A 48 1.91 -8.85 1.93
N GLY A 49 2.76 -9.57 2.66
CA GLY A 49 2.38 -10.63 3.60
C GLY A 49 2.30 -12.01 2.93
N SER A 50 3.02 -13.00 3.45
CA SER A 50 3.08 -14.36 2.89
C SER A 50 1.78 -15.15 3.04
N ASN A 51 0.93 -14.81 4.03
CA ASN A 51 -0.28 -15.56 4.40
C ASN A 51 -1.56 -14.76 4.10
N LEU A 52 -1.51 -13.83 3.13
CA LEU A 52 -2.65 -13.00 2.77
C LEU A 52 -3.51 -13.68 1.70
N LEU A 53 -4.77 -13.93 2.03
CA LEU A 53 -5.82 -14.35 1.10
C LEU A 53 -6.75 -13.19 0.82
N MET A 54 -6.99 -12.90 -0.45
CA MET A 54 -7.92 -11.85 -0.88
C MET A 54 -9.15 -12.46 -1.54
N VAL A 55 -10.32 -12.28 -0.92
CA VAL A 55 -11.61 -12.68 -1.46
C VAL A 55 -12.23 -11.49 -2.17
N ARG A 56 -12.47 -11.62 -3.48
CA ARG A 56 -13.09 -10.59 -4.32
C ARG A 56 -14.42 -11.07 -4.85
N PRO A 57 -15.40 -10.17 -5.02
CA PRO A 57 -16.66 -10.54 -5.67
C PRO A 57 -16.41 -10.96 -7.13
N GLY A 58 -17.23 -11.86 -7.61
CA GLY A 58 -17.15 -12.38 -8.98
C GLY A 58 -17.44 -11.30 -10.03
N SER A 59 -17.46 -11.69 -11.30
CA SER A 59 -17.89 -10.82 -12.40
C SER A 59 -19.40 -10.95 -12.63
N GLN A 60 -20.10 -9.84 -12.75
CA GLN A 60 -21.51 -9.84 -13.13
C GLN A 60 -21.64 -10.05 -14.64
N ARG A 61 -22.32 -11.15 -15.03
CA ARG A 61 -22.77 -11.37 -16.39
C ARG A 61 -24.25 -10.98 -16.47
N GLY A 62 -24.56 -9.89 -17.14
CA GLY A 62 -25.94 -9.55 -17.46
C GLY A 62 -26.52 -10.55 -18.45
N PRO A 63 -27.80 -10.98 -18.31
CA PRO A 63 -28.46 -11.79 -19.33
C PRO A 63 -28.49 -11.03 -20.68
N GLY A 64 -27.87 -11.59 -21.71
CA GLY A 64 -27.86 -11.03 -23.07
C GLY A 64 -26.70 -10.06 -23.39
N GLN A 65 -25.74 -9.84 -22.49
CA GLN A 65 -24.53 -9.06 -22.80
C GLN A 65 -23.34 -9.98 -23.09
N PRO A 66 -22.65 -9.80 -24.21
CA PRO A 66 -21.49 -10.61 -24.57
C PRO A 66 -20.21 -10.26 -23.80
N VAL A 67 -20.21 -9.16 -23.03
CA VAL A 67 -19.04 -8.64 -22.33
C VAL A 67 -19.27 -8.72 -20.82
N SER A 68 -18.40 -9.43 -20.11
CA SER A 68 -18.32 -9.40 -18.65
C SER A 68 -17.82 -8.02 -18.18
N GLN A 69 -18.46 -7.42 -17.19
CA GLN A 69 -18.03 -6.12 -16.61
C GLN A 69 -16.71 -6.22 -15.80
N GLY A 70 -15.99 -7.33 -15.88
CA GLY A 70 -14.74 -7.56 -15.18
C GLY A 70 -14.93 -8.17 -13.78
N GLN A 71 -13.82 -8.67 -13.20
CA GLN A 71 -13.81 -9.17 -11.84
C GLN A 71 -14.05 -8.01 -10.85
N GLY A 72 -14.87 -8.25 -9.82
CA GLY A 72 -15.23 -7.23 -8.84
C GLY A 72 -16.48 -6.42 -9.17
N SER A 73 -17.15 -6.66 -10.31
CA SER A 73 -18.36 -5.92 -10.69
C SER A 73 -19.65 -6.46 -10.05
N ALA A 74 -19.61 -7.66 -9.47
CA ALA A 74 -20.76 -8.21 -8.75
C ALA A 74 -20.86 -7.58 -7.35
N VAL A 75 -21.97 -6.91 -7.07
CA VAL A 75 -22.29 -6.31 -5.77
C VAL A 75 -22.93 -7.40 -4.88
N THR A 76 -22.17 -8.48 -4.60
CA THR A 76 -22.70 -9.68 -3.92
C THR A 76 -21.98 -10.00 -2.62
N LEU A 77 -20.82 -9.41 -2.35
CA LEU A 77 -20.04 -9.66 -1.15
C LEU A 77 -20.51 -8.72 -0.04
N THR A 78 -20.93 -9.28 1.09
CA THR A 78 -21.53 -8.52 2.20
C THR A 78 -20.69 -8.62 3.47
N LEU A 79 -20.99 -7.77 4.45
CA LEU A 79 -20.36 -7.85 5.76
C LEU A 79 -20.76 -9.15 6.49
N GLU A 80 -21.97 -9.66 6.24
CA GLU A 80 -22.44 -10.94 6.77
C GLU A 80 -21.59 -12.12 6.27
N ASP A 81 -21.18 -12.09 4.97
CA ASP A 81 -20.27 -13.08 4.41
C ASP A 81 -18.90 -13.04 5.11
N SER A 82 -18.39 -11.85 5.38
CA SER A 82 -17.13 -11.68 6.12
C SER A 82 -17.21 -12.28 7.52
N ASN A 83 -18.33 -12.07 8.23
CA ASN A 83 -18.56 -12.62 9.57
C ASN A 83 -18.73 -14.15 9.49
N ALA A 84 -19.48 -14.66 8.53
CA ALA A 84 -19.66 -16.10 8.32
C ALA A 84 -18.34 -16.82 8.04
N ILE A 85 -17.45 -16.20 7.26
CA ILE A 85 -16.10 -16.73 7.01
C ILE A 85 -15.31 -16.79 8.33
N LYS A 86 -15.33 -15.72 9.12
CA LYS A 86 -14.64 -15.64 10.42
C LYS A 86 -15.12 -16.71 11.38
N ASP A 87 -16.42 -16.97 11.44
CA ASP A 87 -17.03 -17.92 12.36
C ASP A 87 -16.86 -19.39 11.93
N THR A 88 -16.73 -19.64 10.62
CA THR A 88 -16.67 -20.99 10.06
C THR A 88 -15.25 -21.54 9.99
N VAL A 89 -14.26 -20.67 9.75
CA VAL A 89 -12.86 -21.07 9.48
C VAL A 89 -11.99 -20.76 10.68
N SER A 90 -11.57 -21.78 11.40
CA SER A 90 -10.78 -21.66 12.64
C SER A 90 -9.30 -21.28 12.41
N SER A 91 -8.79 -21.41 11.18
CA SER A 91 -7.41 -21.06 10.83
C SER A 91 -7.21 -19.58 10.47
N ILE A 92 -8.24 -18.75 10.59
CA ILE A 92 -8.15 -17.31 10.35
C ILE A 92 -7.56 -16.62 11.58
N GLU A 93 -6.44 -15.92 11.37
CA GLU A 93 -5.82 -15.08 12.39
C GLU A 93 -6.49 -13.71 12.47
N ALA A 94 -6.71 -13.07 11.31
CA ALA A 94 -7.36 -11.77 11.21
C ALA A 94 -8.12 -11.64 9.89
N ILE A 95 -9.20 -10.86 9.90
CA ILE A 95 -10.04 -10.58 8.74
C ILE A 95 -10.33 -9.08 8.64
N ALA A 96 -10.14 -8.53 7.47
CA ALA A 96 -10.37 -7.11 7.21
C ALA A 96 -11.22 -6.92 5.94
N PRO A 97 -12.54 -6.76 6.10
CA PRO A 97 -13.41 -6.34 5.00
C PRO A 97 -13.07 -4.92 4.54
N VAL A 98 -13.19 -4.68 3.24
CA VAL A 98 -12.84 -3.41 2.61
C VAL A 98 -13.95 -2.97 1.66
N VAL A 99 -14.35 -1.71 1.80
CA VAL A 99 -15.17 -0.97 0.84
C VAL A 99 -14.28 0.09 0.19
N SER A 100 -14.12 0.02 -1.12
CA SER A 100 -13.32 0.99 -1.87
C SER A 100 -14.23 1.93 -2.65
N SER A 101 -13.97 3.22 -2.57
CA SER A 101 -14.60 4.25 -3.39
C SER A 101 -13.56 5.28 -3.82
N ASN A 102 -13.83 5.99 -4.92
CA ASN A 102 -12.99 7.10 -5.34
C ASN A 102 -13.75 8.40 -5.10
N SER A 103 -13.16 9.29 -4.32
CA SER A 103 -13.78 10.57 -3.99
C SER A 103 -12.83 11.74 -4.17
N GLN A 104 -13.40 12.92 -4.41
CA GLN A 104 -12.64 14.15 -4.34
C GLN A 104 -12.39 14.52 -2.89
N VAL A 105 -11.15 14.84 -2.59
CA VAL A 105 -10.70 15.26 -1.26
C VAL A 105 -10.16 16.67 -1.34
N ILE A 106 -10.55 17.50 -0.38
CA ILE A 106 -10.15 18.91 -0.31
C ILE A 106 -9.55 19.18 1.07
N ALA A 107 -8.37 19.73 1.09
CA ALA A 107 -7.71 20.21 2.29
C ALA A 107 -6.75 21.35 1.95
N ASN A 108 -6.53 22.28 2.86
CA ASN A 108 -5.55 23.37 2.72
C ASN A 108 -5.64 24.15 1.39
N GLY A 109 -6.84 24.27 0.80
CA GLY A 109 -7.02 24.92 -0.51
C GLY A 109 -6.61 24.08 -1.72
N GLN A 110 -6.06 22.88 -1.52
CA GLN A 110 -5.74 21.90 -2.54
C GLN A 110 -6.88 20.88 -2.68
N ASN A 111 -6.98 20.27 -3.86
CA ASN A 111 -7.91 19.19 -4.12
C ASN A 111 -7.22 18.06 -4.89
N THR A 112 -7.59 16.83 -4.56
CA THR A 112 -7.15 15.64 -5.28
C THR A 112 -8.29 14.64 -5.39
N ARG A 113 -8.18 13.71 -6.33
CA ARG A 113 -9.06 12.55 -6.41
C ARG A 113 -8.25 11.32 -6.06
N THR A 114 -8.58 10.70 -4.96
CA THR A 114 -7.86 9.55 -4.42
C THR A 114 -8.81 8.40 -4.06
N SER A 115 -8.24 7.23 -3.82
CA SER A 115 -8.98 6.06 -3.34
C SER A 115 -9.27 6.18 -1.86
N ILE A 116 -10.53 5.96 -1.49
CA ILE A 116 -10.97 5.88 -0.10
C ILE A 116 -11.20 4.42 0.23
N SER A 117 -10.53 3.93 1.24
CA SER A 117 -10.64 2.55 1.74
C SER A 117 -11.32 2.54 3.11
N GLY A 118 -12.59 2.16 3.14
CA GLY A 118 -13.30 1.87 4.39
C GLY A 118 -12.96 0.47 4.87
N THR A 119 -12.42 0.34 6.09
CA THR A 119 -11.96 -0.95 6.61
C THR A 119 -12.07 -1.02 8.14
N THR A 120 -11.75 -2.19 8.70
CA THR A 120 -11.70 -2.41 10.15
C THR A 120 -10.30 -2.17 10.72
N PRO A 121 -10.15 -2.00 12.05
CA PRO A 121 -8.83 -1.83 12.69
C PRO A 121 -7.85 -2.98 12.41
N ASP A 122 -8.36 -4.20 12.22
CA ASP A 122 -7.56 -5.39 11.92
C ASP A 122 -6.79 -5.29 10.58
N TYR A 123 -7.16 -4.31 9.73
CA TYR A 123 -6.48 -4.06 8.46
C TYR A 123 -4.97 -3.77 8.62
N VAL A 124 -4.60 -3.11 9.73
CA VAL A 124 -3.20 -2.80 10.04
C VAL A 124 -2.37 -4.08 10.14
N SER A 125 -2.86 -5.07 10.88
CA SER A 125 -2.18 -6.36 11.03
C SER A 125 -2.25 -7.22 9.77
N VAL A 126 -3.43 -7.29 9.14
CA VAL A 126 -3.65 -8.09 7.92
C VAL A 126 -2.78 -7.63 6.74
N ARG A 127 -2.59 -6.33 6.60
CA ARG A 127 -1.81 -5.74 5.51
C ARG A 127 -0.41 -5.30 5.93
N ASN A 128 0.00 -5.58 7.17
CA ASN A 128 1.27 -5.10 7.72
C ASN A 128 1.48 -3.60 7.45
N LEU A 129 0.46 -2.80 7.77
CA LEU A 129 0.46 -1.36 7.49
C LEU A 129 1.25 -0.63 8.56
N GLY A 130 2.37 0.01 8.19
CA GLY A 130 3.12 0.88 9.09
C GLY A 130 2.37 2.19 9.34
N ILE A 131 2.37 2.67 10.57
CA ILE A 131 1.89 4.01 10.93
C ILE A 131 3.11 4.88 11.14
N ASP A 132 3.18 6.01 10.45
CA ASP A 132 4.31 6.94 10.51
C ASP A 132 4.09 7.99 11.60
N ALA A 133 2.89 8.60 11.65
CA ALA A 133 2.52 9.53 12.70
C ALA A 133 1.07 9.31 13.16
N GLY A 134 0.81 9.61 14.44
CA GLY A 134 -0.53 9.45 15.03
C GLY A 134 -0.89 7.99 15.29
N GLN A 135 -2.12 7.62 15.01
CA GLN A 135 -2.64 6.28 15.25
C GLN A 135 -3.69 5.88 14.22
N PHE A 136 -3.91 4.58 14.06
CA PHE A 136 -5.05 4.07 13.29
C PHE A 136 -6.33 4.13 14.14
N PHE A 137 -7.49 4.10 13.50
CA PHE A 137 -8.77 4.15 14.21
C PHE A 137 -9.06 2.84 14.96
N THR A 138 -9.88 2.96 16.01
CA THR A 138 -10.26 1.84 16.89
C THR A 138 -11.63 1.27 16.50
N ALA A 139 -11.94 0.07 17.01
CA ALA A 139 -13.26 -0.55 16.83
C ALA A 139 -14.41 0.29 17.45
N GLU A 140 -14.12 1.04 18.52
CA GLU A 140 -15.11 1.95 19.09
C GLU A 140 -15.42 3.14 18.18
N GLN A 141 -14.39 3.66 17.49
CA GLN A 141 -14.56 4.74 16.53
C GLN A 141 -15.35 4.27 15.30
N ASP A 142 -15.12 3.04 14.84
CA ASP A 142 -15.91 2.44 13.77
C ASP A 142 -17.37 2.25 14.18
N ALA A 143 -17.63 1.66 15.35
CA ALA A 143 -18.99 1.45 15.88
C ALA A 143 -19.77 2.75 16.10
N ARG A 144 -19.07 3.86 16.39
CA ARG A 144 -19.69 5.19 16.58
C ARG A 144 -19.80 6.01 15.32
N LEU A 145 -19.47 5.46 14.15
CA LEU A 145 -19.43 6.17 12.86
C LEU A 145 -18.56 7.44 12.93
N ALA A 146 -17.42 7.33 13.60
CA ALA A 146 -16.52 8.47 13.78
C ALA A 146 -15.97 8.93 12.43
N LYS A 147 -16.01 10.23 12.18
CA LYS A 147 -15.47 10.86 10.96
C LYS A 147 -13.99 11.14 11.14
N VAL A 148 -13.21 10.07 11.17
CA VAL A 148 -11.75 10.09 11.28
C VAL A 148 -11.13 9.47 10.04
N ALA A 149 -9.91 9.90 9.71
CA ALA A 149 -9.19 9.43 8.53
C ALA A 149 -7.71 9.24 8.84
N VAL A 150 -7.10 8.24 8.20
CA VAL A 150 -5.65 8.02 8.16
C VAL A 150 -5.19 8.16 6.72
N LEU A 151 -4.18 8.97 6.47
CA LEU A 151 -3.74 9.35 5.12
C LEU A 151 -2.53 8.55 4.69
N GLY A 152 -2.51 8.13 3.43
CA GLY A 152 -1.31 7.66 2.76
C GLY A 152 -0.34 8.80 2.46
N PRO A 153 0.97 8.52 2.32
CA PRO A 153 2.00 9.54 2.13
C PRO A 153 1.80 10.37 0.86
N ASP A 154 1.39 9.78 -0.26
CA ASP A 154 1.13 10.52 -1.51
C ASP A 154 -0.03 11.52 -1.34
N VAL A 155 -1.03 11.17 -0.54
CA VAL A 155 -2.15 12.07 -0.22
C VAL A 155 -1.70 13.23 0.66
N VAL A 156 -0.84 12.95 1.64
CA VAL A 156 -0.24 13.97 2.52
C VAL A 156 0.54 14.98 1.68
N ASP A 157 1.41 14.52 0.79
CA ASP A 157 2.21 15.37 -0.08
C ASP A 157 1.34 16.19 -1.05
N THR A 158 0.28 15.59 -1.59
CA THR A 158 -0.60 16.29 -2.54
C THR A 158 -1.47 17.34 -1.87
N LEU A 159 -1.99 17.10 -0.66
CA LEU A 159 -2.94 18.00 0.01
C LEU A 159 -2.26 19.03 0.92
N PHE A 160 -1.09 18.73 1.45
CA PHE A 160 -0.40 19.56 2.44
C PHE A 160 0.98 20.00 1.99
N GLY A 161 1.57 19.38 0.95
CA GLY A 161 2.86 19.73 0.39
C GLY A 161 2.81 21.00 -0.45
N ASP A 162 3.98 21.47 -0.86
CA ASP A 162 4.17 22.68 -1.65
C ASP A 162 3.84 22.51 -3.15
N GLY A 163 3.21 21.37 -3.52
CA GLY A 163 2.90 21.04 -4.92
C GLY A 163 4.13 20.66 -5.76
N SER A 164 5.28 20.46 -5.15
CA SER A 164 6.50 20.02 -5.82
C SER A 164 6.50 18.49 -5.92
N SER A 165 6.35 17.98 -7.14
CA SER A 165 6.34 16.53 -7.45
C SER A 165 7.72 15.86 -7.27
N SER A 166 8.53 16.28 -6.31
CA SER A 166 9.93 15.86 -6.19
C SER A 166 10.14 14.68 -5.24
N GLY A 167 9.16 13.83 -5.02
CA GLY A 167 9.36 12.52 -4.34
C GLY A 167 9.99 12.55 -2.93
N THR A 168 10.17 13.74 -2.36
CA THR A 168 10.65 13.92 -1.00
C THR A 168 9.58 14.72 -0.27
N SER A 169 8.90 14.08 0.67
CA SER A 169 7.87 14.71 1.50
C SER A 169 8.42 15.99 2.12
N SER A 170 7.85 17.12 1.73
CA SER A 170 8.20 18.43 2.30
C SER A 170 7.43 18.72 3.60
N VAL A 171 6.51 17.81 3.97
CA VAL A 171 5.60 17.97 5.12
C VAL A 171 5.93 16.92 6.16
N ASP A 172 6.08 17.35 7.41
CA ASP A 172 6.18 16.43 8.54
C ASP A 172 4.80 15.75 8.74
N PRO A 173 4.71 14.41 8.63
CA PRO A 173 3.47 13.68 8.85
C PRO A 173 2.77 14.01 10.17
N ALA A 174 3.54 14.36 11.21
CA ALA A 174 3.00 14.76 12.52
C ALA A 174 2.19 16.08 12.45
N ASP A 175 2.56 17.00 11.56
CA ASP A 175 1.87 18.29 11.39
C ASP A 175 0.48 18.16 10.73
N VAL A 176 0.22 17.03 10.11
CA VAL A 176 -1.06 16.73 9.45
C VAL A 176 -2.08 16.12 10.41
N VAL A 177 -1.60 15.50 11.49
CA VAL A 177 -2.49 14.91 12.52
C VAL A 177 -3.27 16.01 13.25
N GLY A 178 -4.59 15.81 13.35
CA GLY A 178 -5.54 16.77 13.92
C GLY A 178 -6.13 17.76 12.90
N ARG A 179 -5.59 17.84 11.68
CA ARG A 179 -6.17 18.68 10.63
C ARG A 179 -7.48 18.10 10.10
N LYS A 180 -8.27 18.96 9.49
CA LYS A 180 -9.54 18.55 8.84
C LYS A 180 -9.34 18.45 7.34
N ILE A 181 -9.92 17.40 6.77
CA ILE A 181 -10.05 17.19 5.33
C ILE A 181 -11.50 16.99 4.99
N ARG A 182 -11.90 17.31 3.76
CA ARG A 182 -13.27 17.13 3.27
C ARG A 182 -13.27 16.07 2.18
N ILE A 183 -13.94 14.95 2.44
CA ILE A 183 -14.09 13.82 1.53
C ILE A 183 -15.53 13.78 1.06
N GLY A 184 -15.79 13.91 -0.25
CA GLY A 184 -17.14 13.83 -0.79
C GLY A 184 -18.12 14.85 -0.17
N GLY A 185 -17.62 16.00 0.30
CA GLY A 185 -18.42 17.03 0.94
C GLY A 185 -18.57 16.90 2.47
N ILE A 186 -18.00 15.86 3.09
CA ILE A 186 -18.08 15.57 4.53
C ILE A 186 -16.72 15.83 5.17
N ASP A 187 -16.72 16.48 6.32
CA ASP A 187 -15.49 16.80 7.05
C ASP A 187 -15.05 15.61 7.91
N PHE A 188 -13.77 15.22 7.74
CA PHE A 188 -13.09 14.19 8.52
C PHE A 188 -11.90 14.81 9.27
N THR A 189 -11.56 14.26 10.43
CA THR A 189 -10.38 14.65 11.18
C THR A 189 -9.26 13.62 10.91
N VAL A 190 -8.10 14.09 10.53
CA VAL A 190 -6.92 13.24 10.35
C VAL A 190 -6.41 12.81 11.72
N ILE A 191 -6.28 11.52 11.96
CA ILE A 191 -5.79 10.95 13.23
C ILE A 191 -4.45 10.26 13.09
N GLY A 192 -3.98 10.03 11.87
CA GLY A 192 -2.69 9.44 11.60
C GLY A 192 -2.33 9.44 10.13
N THR A 193 -1.10 9.06 9.85
CA THR A 193 -0.55 8.88 8.50
C THR A 193 0.13 7.53 8.42
N THR A 194 0.13 6.91 7.25
CA THR A 194 0.80 5.63 7.02
C THR A 194 2.22 5.83 6.52
N ALA A 195 3.10 4.90 6.86
CA ALA A 195 4.42 4.82 6.28
C ALA A 195 4.32 4.43 4.80
N SER A 196 5.25 4.95 3.98
CA SER A 196 5.33 4.57 2.57
C SER A 196 5.70 3.10 2.44
N LYS A 197 4.97 2.38 1.61
CA LYS A 197 5.26 1.00 1.22
C LYS A 197 6.02 0.91 -0.11
N GLY A 198 6.14 2.03 -0.80
CA GLY A 198 6.80 2.09 -2.10
C GLY A 198 6.01 1.32 -3.15
N GLY A 199 5.29 2.02 -3.96
CA GLY A 199 4.59 1.46 -5.11
C GLY A 199 4.42 2.54 -6.15
N SER A 200 5.02 2.39 -7.30
CA SER A 200 4.76 3.27 -8.44
C SER A 200 3.82 2.58 -9.39
N GLY A 201 2.61 3.11 -9.57
CA GLY A 201 1.68 2.60 -10.55
C GLY A 201 0.21 2.64 -10.12
N PHE A 202 -0.66 2.17 -10.98
CA PHE A 202 -2.09 2.08 -10.74
C PHE A 202 -2.36 1.17 -9.53
N GLY A 203 -2.81 1.76 -8.42
CA GLY A 203 -3.11 1.05 -7.17
C GLY A 203 -2.00 1.16 -6.12
N SER A 204 -1.22 2.25 -6.12
CA SER A 204 -0.30 2.57 -5.04
C SER A 204 -1.02 2.54 -3.70
N GLU A 205 -0.51 1.76 -2.75
CA GLU A 205 -1.01 1.77 -1.36
C GLU A 205 -0.67 3.09 -0.65
N ASP A 206 0.13 3.94 -1.29
CA ASP A 206 0.53 5.25 -0.79
C ASP A 206 -0.47 6.36 -1.17
N ASP A 207 -1.30 6.17 -2.25
CA ASP A 207 -2.38 7.10 -2.64
C ASP A 207 -3.75 6.59 -2.17
N VAL A 208 -3.92 6.43 -0.86
CA VAL A 208 -5.14 5.94 -0.23
C VAL A 208 -5.45 6.72 1.05
N ILE A 209 -6.74 6.92 1.32
CA ILE A 209 -7.24 7.39 2.62
C ILE A 209 -8.01 6.25 3.28
N TYR A 210 -7.63 5.90 4.49
CA TYR A 210 -8.32 4.89 5.29
C TYR A 210 -9.32 5.56 6.22
N VAL A 211 -10.55 5.04 6.24
CA VAL A 211 -11.62 5.49 7.12
C VAL A 211 -12.31 4.27 7.77
N PRO A 212 -12.98 4.42 8.91
CA PRO A 212 -13.74 3.32 9.51
C PRO A 212 -14.76 2.75 8.52
N LEU A 213 -14.89 1.41 8.51
CA LEU A 213 -15.74 0.68 7.57
C LEU A 213 -17.20 1.17 7.60
N SER A 214 -17.76 1.23 8.81
CA SER A 214 -19.14 1.64 9.02
C SER A 214 -19.40 3.09 8.55
N THR A 215 -18.41 3.97 8.75
CA THR A 215 -18.44 5.36 8.28
C THR A 215 -18.38 5.44 6.75
N ALA A 216 -17.53 4.59 6.11
CA ALA A 216 -17.44 4.53 4.66
C ALA A 216 -18.73 4.04 4.02
N MET A 217 -19.32 2.98 4.54
CA MET A 217 -20.60 2.43 4.07
C MET A 217 -21.73 3.45 4.19
N GLN A 218 -21.85 4.10 5.34
CA GLN A 218 -22.92 5.03 5.62
C GLN A 218 -22.84 6.34 4.82
N TYR A 219 -21.64 6.88 4.63
CA TYR A 219 -21.48 8.26 4.14
C TYR A 219 -20.80 8.37 2.77
N LEU A 220 -19.99 7.39 2.34
CA LEU A 220 -19.16 7.51 1.15
C LEU A 220 -19.55 6.54 0.03
N SER A 221 -19.87 5.30 0.37
CA SER A 221 -20.23 4.28 -0.62
C SER A 221 -21.73 4.28 -0.93
N GLY A 222 -22.57 4.51 0.08
CA GLY A 222 -24.04 4.35 -0.05
C GLY A 222 -24.48 2.92 -0.37
N SER A 223 -23.59 1.92 -0.19
CA SER A 223 -23.82 0.51 -0.46
C SER A 223 -23.20 -0.33 0.64
N ASP A 224 -23.90 -1.39 1.03
CA ASP A 224 -23.44 -2.37 2.02
C ASP A 224 -22.51 -3.44 1.41
N ALA A 225 -22.20 -3.34 0.12
CA ALA A 225 -21.36 -4.30 -0.58
C ALA A 225 -19.88 -4.02 -0.34
N LEU A 226 -19.16 -5.10 -0.04
CA LEU A 226 -17.71 -5.08 0.10
C LEU A 226 -17.05 -5.17 -1.27
N SER A 227 -15.96 -4.43 -1.43
CA SER A 227 -15.11 -4.50 -2.63
C SER A 227 -14.15 -5.69 -2.54
N LEU A 228 -13.80 -6.07 -1.30
CA LEU A 228 -12.81 -7.12 -1.07
C LEU A 228 -12.79 -7.49 0.41
N ILE A 229 -12.42 -8.73 0.73
CA ILE A 229 -12.11 -9.18 2.09
C ILE A 229 -10.66 -9.65 2.10
N ASN A 230 -9.84 -9.06 2.95
CA ASN A 230 -8.49 -9.52 3.23
C ASN A 230 -8.51 -10.44 4.45
N ILE A 231 -7.82 -11.56 4.35
CA ILE A 231 -7.77 -12.59 5.39
C ILE A 231 -6.31 -12.97 5.61
N THR A 232 -5.87 -13.01 6.85
CA THR A 232 -4.58 -13.60 7.21
C THR A 232 -4.84 -14.96 7.84
N ILE A 233 -4.12 -15.96 7.35
CA ILE A 233 -4.22 -17.35 7.83
C ILE A 233 -3.05 -17.58 8.80
N ALA A 234 -3.36 -18.17 9.96
CA ALA A 234 -2.34 -18.64 10.89
C ALA A 234 -1.52 -19.75 10.23
N ASN A 235 -0.22 -19.68 10.34
CA ASN A 235 0.85 -20.47 9.70
C ASN A 235 0.47 -21.81 9.04
N GLU A 236 1.04 -22.06 7.86
CA GLU A 236 0.93 -23.28 7.02
C GLU A 236 1.46 -24.58 7.65
N SER A 237 1.47 -24.77 8.93
CA SER A 237 1.97 -26.02 9.53
C SER A 237 0.88 -26.97 9.99
N GLU A 238 -0.37 -26.82 9.50
CA GLU A 238 -1.42 -27.83 9.68
C GLU A 238 -2.22 -28.06 8.40
#